data_e69f7bf4a0a6c8f60ab5e807651767df
#
_entry.id   e69f7bf4a0a6c8f60ab5e807651767df
#
_cell.length_a   1.000
_cell.length_b   1.000
_cell.length_c   1.000
_cell.angle_alpha   90.00
_cell.angle_beta   90.00
_cell.angle_gamma   90.00
#
_symmetry.space_group_name_H-M   'P 1'
#
loop_
_entity.id
_entity.type
_entity.pdbx_description
1 polymer ?
#
loop_
_entity_poly.entity_id
_entity_poly.type
_entity_poly.pdbx_seq_one_letter_code
_entity_poly.pdbx_strand_id
1 'polypeptide(L)'
;FIGKISDDSLGEKYEIGLKEEKVNYFYSKKKEILPTGTCLILVTPDSERTMCTFLGTAGKIGDNDINPEIIKKSEIIFLEGYLWDEGDPKKAFNKAIKNANKVAMSLSDQFCVDRHKPHFLDLVKNKLDITFANEQEIMSLIDAKDFNEVINFSKELKKLLVITRGEKG
;
A
#
# COMPACT_ATOMS: atom_id res chain seq x y z
N PHE A 1 -1.22 13.02 2.26
CA PHE A 1 -1.89 11.72 2.42
C PHE A 1 -3.24 11.70 1.70
N ILE A 2 -3.53 10.63 0.98
CA ILE A 2 -4.84 10.38 0.35
C ILE A 2 -5.38 9.10 0.97
N GLY A 3 -6.58 9.18 1.56
CA GLY A 3 -7.22 8.06 2.22
C GLY A 3 -8.72 8.31 2.32
N LYS A 4 -9.45 7.44 2.98
CA LYS A 4 -10.89 7.56 3.15
C LYS A 4 -11.30 7.26 4.60
N ILE A 5 -12.00 8.19 5.21
CA ILE A 5 -12.53 8.09 6.56
C ILE A 5 -14.02 8.46 6.57
N SER A 6 -14.75 7.97 7.55
CA SER A 6 -16.15 8.36 7.77
C SER A 6 -16.27 9.58 8.70
N ASP A 7 -17.40 10.23 8.69
CA ASP A 7 -17.74 11.26 9.65
C ASP A 7 -18.23 10.61 10.96
N ASP A 8 -17.28 10.03 11.67
CA ASP A 8 -17.46 9.38 12.97
C ASP A 8 -16.32 9.75 13.93
N SER A 9 -16.44 9.34 15.20
CA SER A 9 -15.47 9.70 16.25
C SER A 9 -14.05 9.18 15.97
N LEU A 10 -13.89 8.10 15.25
CA LEU A 10 -12.57 7.56 14.87
C LEU A 10 -11.97 8.37 13.72
N GLY A 11 -12.78 8.72 12.73
CA GLY A 11 -12.39 9.60 11.64
C GLY A 11 -11.95 10.97 12.13
N GLU A 12 -12.67 11.53 13.12
CA GLU A 12 -12.28 12.80 13.76
C GLU A 12 -10.92 12.70 14.46
N LYS A 13 -10.70 11.65 15.26
CA LYS A 13 -9.40 11.41 15.91
C LYS A 13 -8.26 11.25 14.91
N TYR A 14 -8.50 10.51 13.82
CA TYR A 14 -7.52 10.32 12.78
C TYR A 14 -7.15 11.64 12.09
N GLU A 15 -8.15 12.47 11.78
CA GLU A 15 -7.92 13.78 11.15
C GLU A 15 -7.15 14.74 12.06
N ILE A 16 -7.47 14.74 13.38
CA ILE A 16 -6.71 15.51 14.39
C ILE A 16 -5.25 15.07 14.39
N GLY A 17 -4.97 13.76 14.45
CA GLY A 17 -3.59 13.24 14.42
C GLY A 17 -2.82 13.67 13.16
N LEU A 18 -3.44 13.60 11.99
CA LEU A 18 -2.80 14.08 10.76
C LEU A 18 -2.46 15.58 10.81
N LYS A 19 -3.34 16.40 11.39
CA LYS A 19 -3.11 17.84 11.57
C LYS A 19 -1.97 18.13 12.55
N GLU A 20 -1.92 17.42 13.67
CA GLU A 20 -0.85 17.54 14.68
C GLU A 20 0.52 17.18 14.08
N GLU A 21 0.58 16.13 13.29
CA GLU A 21 1.79 15.71 12.53
C GLU A 21 2.06 16.55 11.28
N LYS A 22 1.25 17.59 11.02
CA LYS A 22 1.39 18.47 9.84
C LYS A 22 1.33 17.74 8.49
N VAL A 23 0.58 16.64 8.44
CA VAL A 23 0.36 15.88 7.21
C VAL A 23 -0.79 16.49 6.44
N ASN A 24 -0.56 16.91 5.20
CA ASN A 24 -1.62 17.34 4.32
C ASN A 24 -2.54 16.18 3.96
N TYR A 25 -3.84 16.37 4.13
CA TYR A 25 -4.87 15.37 3.93
C TYR A 25 -5.87 15.83 2.86
N PHE A 26 -6.10 14.99 1.85
CA PHE A 26 -6.86 15.33 0.64
C PHE A 26 -8.13 14.50 0.49
N TYR A 27 -8.92 14.41 1.52
CA TYR A 27 -10.24 13.78 1.49
C TYR A 27 -11.24 14.61 2.30
N SER A 28 -12.38 14.89 1.69
CA SER A 28 -13.49 15.57 2.42
C SER A 28 -14.23 14.54 3.26
N LYS A 29 -14.12 14.66 4.57
CA LYS A 29 -14.86 13.83 5.52
C LYS A 29 -16.37 13.97 5.30
N LYS A 30 -17.06 12.87 5.19
CA LYS A 30 -18.51 12.79 5.03
C LYS A 30 -19.03 11.52 5.70
N LYS A 31 -20.33 11.51 5.98
CA LYS A 31 -20.97 10.30 6.50
C LYS A 31 -20.98 9.23 5.42
N GLU A 32 -20.24 8.18 5.66
CA GLU A 32 -20.16 7.01 4.79
C GLU A 32 -21.08 5.88 5.29
N ILE A 33 -21.38 4.92 4.43
CA ILE A 33 -22.18 3.74 4.82
C ILE A 33 -21.40 2.88 5.82
N LEU A 34 -20.08 2.75 5.61
CA LEU A 34 -19.21 2.02 6.52
C LEU A 34 -18.49 2.99 7.48
N PRO A 35 -18.20 2.57 8.69
CA PRO A 35 -17.42 3.38 9.62
C PRO A 35 -15.97 3.51 9.16
N THR A 36 -15.23 4.42 9.81
CA THR A 36 -13.77 4.51 9.67
C THR A 36 -13.11 3.18 9.98
N GLY A 37 -12.09 2.81 9.21
CA GLY A 37 -11.35 1.57 9.39
C GLY A 37 -10.69 1.46 10.76
N THR A 38 -10.59 0.23 11.27
CA THR A 38 -10.00 -0.08 12.59
C THR A 38 -9.12 -1.31 12.50
N CYS A 39 -8.16 -1.38 13.41
CA CYS A 39 -7.35 -2.59 13.58
C CYS A 39 -7.19 -2.89 15.07
N LEU A 40 -7.61 -4.09 15.49
CA LEU A 40 -7.29 -4.63 16.79
C LEU A 40 -5.96 -5.37 16.68
N ILE A 41 -4.98 -4.94 17.46
CA ILE A 41 -3.63 -5.52 17.44
C ILE A 41 -3.41 -6.28 18.75
N LEU A 42 -3.17 -7.57 18.65
CA LEU A 42 -2.78 -8.45 19.76
C LEU A 42 -1.26 -8.60 19.72
N VAL A 43 -0.62 -8.27 20.84
CA VAL A 43 0.84 -8.39 21.00
C VAL A 43 1.14 -9.48 22.01
N THR A 44 1.92 -10.46 21.60
CA THR A 44 2.35 -11.59 22.45
C THR A 44 3.68 -11.27 23.15
N PRO A 45 4.05 -12.00 24.24
CA PRO A 45 5.27 -11.73 25.01
C PRO A 45 6.58 -11.79 24.20
N ASP A 46 6.58 -12.51 23.09
CA ASP A 46 7.70 -12.59 22.12
C ASP A 46 7.73 -11.43 21.13
N SER A 47 6.88 -10.41 21.35
CA SER A 47 6.75 -9.21 20.50
C SER A 47 6.13 -9.46 19.12
N GLU A 48 5.58 -10.64 18.87
CA GLU A 48 4.80 -10.91 17.67
C GLU A 48 3.45 -10.20 17.71
N ARG A 49 2.94 -9.80 16.55
CA ARG A 49 1.69 -9.05 16.42
C ARG A 49 0.71 -9.76 15.51
N THR A 50 -0.48 -9.97 16.02
CA THR A 50 -1.62 -10.42 15.22
C THR A 50 -2.57 -9.25 15.00
N MET A 51 -2.86 -8.94 13.74
CA MET A 51 -3.70 -7.80 13.35
C MET A 51 -5.07 -8.29 12.87
N CYS A 52 -6.12 -7.87 13.56
CA CYS A 52 -7.51 -8.08 13.16
C CYS A 52 -8.03 -6.79 12.52
N THR A 53 -7.84 -6.65 11.21
CA THR A 53 -8.11 -5.43 10.48
C THR A 53 -9.50 -5.43 9.86
N PHE A 54 -10.26 -4.37 10.11
CA PHE A 54 -11.48 -4.01 9.40
C PHE A 54 -11.22 -2.72 8.63
N LEU A 55 -11.11 -2.78 7.31
CA LEU A 55 -10.80 -1.62 6.48
C LEU A 55 -11.90 -0.56 6.48
N GLY A 56 -13.14 -0.94 6.75
CA GLY A 56 -14.25 0.00 6.76
C GLY A 56 -14.34 0.80 5.46
N THR A 57 -14.57 2.10 5.59
CA THR A 57 -14.66 2.99 4.42
C THR A 57 -13.33 3.15 3.69
N ALA A 58 -12.17 2.93 4.33
CA ALA A 58 -10.87 3.00 3.66
C ALA A 58 -10.77 2.00 2.49
N GLY A 59 -11.36 0.80 2.64
CA GLY A 59 -11.44 -0.19 1.56
C GLY A 59 -12.38 0.19 0.41
N LYS A 60 -13.04 1.36 0.49
CA LYS A 60 -13.93 1.90 -0.56
C LYS A 60 -13.36 3.13 -1.26
N ILE A 61 -12.05 3.36 -1.11
CA ILE A 61 -11.37 4.39 -1.89
C ILE A 61 -11.50 4.06 -3.38
N GLY A 62 -11.91 5.04 -4.19
CA GLY A 62 -12.15 4.86 -5.61
C GLY A 62 -11.43 5.90 -6.46
N ASP A 63 -11.59 5.81 -7.76
CA ASP A 63 -10.97 6.74 -8.70
C ASP A 63 -11.46 8.19 -8.53
N ASN A 64 -12.68 8.40 -8.02
CA ASN A 64 -13.20 9.73 -7.70
C ASN A 64 -12.51 10.39 -6.50
N ASP A 65 -11.91 9.59 -5.62
CA ASP A 65 -11.16 10.10 -4.46
C ASP A 65 -9.73 10.54 -4.84
N ILE A 66 -9.28 10.23 -6.06
CA ILE A 66 -7.94 10.57 -6.56
C ILE A 66 -7.99 11.84 -7.39
N ASN A 67 -7.37 12.91 -6.87
CA ASN A 67 -7.18 14.15 -7.60
C ASN A 67 -5.85 14.12 -8.38
N PRO A 68 -5.89 14.08 -9.74
CA PRO A 68 -4.69 14.02 -10.57
C PRO A 68 -3.71 15.19 -10.34
N GLU A 69 -4.22 16.39 -10.03
CA GLU A 69 -3.37 17.57 -9.83
C GLU A 69 -2.54 17.50 -8.55
N ILE A 70 -3.04 16.80 -7.52
CA ILE A 70 -2.28 16.52 -6.29
C ILE A 70 -1.20 15.49 -6.59
N ILE A 71 -1.54 14.44 -7.32
CA ILE A 71 -0.60 13.38 -7.73
C ILE A 71 0.55 13.97 -8.57
N LYS A 72 0.25 14.76 -9.57
CA LYS A 72 1.25 15.39 -10.45
C LYS A 72 2.23 16.33 -9.72
N LYS A 73 1.78 16.97 -8.63
CA LYS A 73 2.62 17.84 -7.80
C LYS A 73 3.53 17.08 -6.85
N SER A 74 3.28 15.78 -6.63
CA SER A 74 4.10 14.94 -5.77
C SER A 74 5.30 14.40 -6.55
N GLU A 75 6.47 14.38 -5.92
CA GLU A 75 7.66 13.77 -6.54
C GLU A 75 7.50 12.27 -6.67
N ILE A 76 6.97 11.63 -5.62
CA ILE A 76 6.75 10.19 -5.53
C ILE A 76 5.38 9.96 -4.90
N ILE A 77 4.61 9.03 -5.44
CA ILE A 77 3.47 8.44 -4.74
C ILE A 77 3.88 7.10 -4.14
N PHE A 78 3.41 6.83 -2.92
CA PHE A 78 3.60 5.54 -2.26
C PHE A 78 2.27 4.82 -2.14
N LEU A 79 2.22 3.57 -2.58
CA LEU A 79 1.05 2.72 -2.61
C LEU A 79 1.21 1.52 -1.66
N GLU A 80 0.13 1.12 -1.03
CA GLU A 80 0.07 -0.07 -0.17
C GLU A 80 -0.67 -1.20 -0.88
N GLY A 81 -0.02 -2.35 -1.05
CA GLY A 81 -0.56 -3.51 -1.77
C GLY A 81 -1.85 -4.06 -1.19
N TYR A 82 -2.09 -3.89 0.11
CA TYR A 82 -3.33 -4.31 0.77
C TYR A 82 -4.61 -3.82 0.10
N LEU A 83 -4.58 -2.66 -0.54
CA LEU A 83 -5.73 -2.07 -1.20
C LEU A 83 -5.89 -2.50 -2.66
N TRP A 84 -5.08 -3.47 -3.13
CA TRP A 84 -5.17 -3.96 -4.51
C TRP A 84 -6.30 -4.97 -4.75
N ASP A 85 -7.11 -5.26 -3.77
CA ASP A 85 -8.26 -6.15 -3.91
C ASP A 85 -9.26 -5.63 -4.97
N GLU A 86 -10.26 -6.43 -5.31
CA GLU A 86 -11.20 -6.12 -6.37
C GLU A 86 -12.00 -4.83 -6.12
N GLY A 87 -12.37 -4.17 -7.20
CA GLY A 87 -13.29 -3.03 -7.19
C GLY A 87 -12.61 -1.67 -7.19
N ASP A 88 -13.13 -0.73 -6.40
CA ASP A 88 -12.79 0.67 -6.46
C ASP A 88 -11.33 1.00 -6.06
N PRO A 89 -10.71 0.38 -5.07
CA PRO A 89 -9.30 0.62 -4.76
C PRO A 89 -8.36 0.38 -5.93
N LYS A 90 -8.60 -0.66 -6.72
CA LYS A 90 -7.81 -0.94 -7.93
C LYS A 90 -7.94 0.17 -8.99
N LYS A 91 -9.12 0.75 -9.14
CA LYS A 91 -9.33 1.91 -10.02
C LYS A 91 -8.58 3.14 -9.51
N ALA A 92 -8.63 3.38 -8.19
CA ALA A 92 -7.87 4.47 -7.56
C ALA A 92 -6.37 4.34 -7.83
N PHE A 93 -5.78 3.15 -7.62
CA PHE A 93 -4.38 2.89 -7.91
C PHE A 93 -4.01 3.12 -9.37
N ASN A 94 -4.78 2.57 -10.29
CA ASN A 94 -4.54 2.76 -11.72
C ASN A 94 -4.57 4.24 -12.12
N LYS A 95 -5.51 5.02 -11.56
CA LYS A 95 -5.57 6.47 -11.80
C LYS A 95 -4.38 7.20 -11.18
N ALA A 96 -3.96 6.83 -9.96
CA ALA A 96 -2.79 7.41 -9.31
C ALA A 96 -1.51 7.11 -10.11
N ILE A 97 -1.25 5.87 -10.46
CA ILE A 97 -0.08 5.44 -11.25
C ILE A 97 -0.01 6.19 -12.59
N LYS A 98 -1.15 6.33 -13.28
CA LYS A 98 -1.20 7.03 -14.58
C LYS A 98 -0.80 8.50 -14.50
N ASN A 99 -0.97 9.15 -13.35
CA ASN A 99 -0.73 10.59 -13.16
C ASN A 99 0.53 10.88 -12.33
N ALA A 100 1.24 9.87 -11.87
CA ALA A 100 2.42 10.03 -11.02
C ALA A 100 3.69 10.34 -11.82
N ASN A 101 4.60 11.09 -11.19
CA ASN A 101 5.96 11.28 -11.69
C ASN A 101 6.83 10.05 -11.40
N LYS A 102 6.76 9.54 -10.17
CA LYS A 102 7.38 8.29 -9.73
C LYS A 102 6.43 7.51 -8.83
N VAL A 103 6.52 6.20 -8.89
CA VAL A 103 5.66 5.30 -8.14
C VAL A 103 6.49 4.37 -7.26
N ALA A 104 6.25 4.42 -5.97
CA ALA A 104 6.73 3.46 -4.99
C ALA A 104 5.57 2.61 -4.47
N MET A 105 5.80 1.34 -4.18
CA MET A 105 4.76 0.45 -3.64
C MET A 105 5.37 -0.57 -2.69
N SER A 106 4.67 -0.81 -1.57
CA SER A 106 4.90 -1.98 -0.72
C SER A 106 4.05 -3.16 -1.23
N LEU A 107 4.64 -4.35 -1.29
CA LEU A 107 3.90 -5.58 -1.60
C LEU A 107 2.98 -6.01 -0.45
N SER A 108 3.22 -5.46 0.74
CA SER A 108 2.38 -5.47 1.94
C SER A 108 2.40 -6.78 2.74
N ASP A 109 2.00 -7.90 2.16
CA ASP A 109 2.17 -9.23 2.74
C ASP A 109 2.18 -10.32 1.66
N GLN A 110 2.61 -11.53 2.06
CA GLN A 110 2.67 -12.68 1.17
C GLN A 110 1.28 -13.07 0.62
N PHE A 111 0.22 -12.97 1.45
CA PHE A 111 -1.13 -13.32 1.00
C PHE A 111 -1.66 -12.37 -0.08
N CYS A 112 -1.31 -11.07 0.00
CA CYS A 112 -1.59 -10.12 -1.08
C CYS A 112 -0.84 -10.49 -2.35
N VAL A 113 0.44 -10.84 -2.23
CA VAL A 113 1.26 -11.28 -3.36
C VAL A 113 0.66 -12.51 -4.01
N ASP A 114 0.32 -13.53 -3.24
CA ASP A 114 -0.21 -14.81 -3.76
C ASP A 114 -1.55 -14.61 -4.49
N ARG A 115 -2.43 -13.75 -3.95
CA ARG A 115 -3.73 -13.44 -4.59
C ARG A 115 -3.57 -12.65 -5.88
N HIS A 116 -2.58 -11.75 -5.96
CA HIS A 116 -2.47 -10.78 -7.04
C HIS A 116 -1.18 -10.91 -7.86
N LYS A 117 -0.49 -12.05 -7.73
CA LYS A 117 0.84 -12.31 -8.30
C LYS A 117 1.04 -11.80 -9.74
N PRO A 118 0.18 -12.14 -10.73
CA PRO A 118 0.38 -11.68 -12.10
C PRO A 118 0.32 -10.15 -12.22
N HIS A 119 -0.58 -9.50 -11.47
CA HIS A 119 -0.73 -8.05 -11.47
C HIS A 119 0.45 -7.37 -10.77
N PHE A 120 0.88 -7.87 -9.62
CA PHE A 120 2.01 -7.32 -8.87
C PHE A 120 3.30 -7.47 -9.66
N LEU A 121 3.49 -8.60 -10.34
CA LEU A 121 4.65 -8.81 -11.18
C LEU A 121 4.69 -7.83 -12.37
N ASP A 122 3.54 -7.55 -12.99
CA ASP A 122 3.43 -6.52 -14.03
C ASP A 122 3.73 -5.13 -13.48
N LEU A 123 3.20 -4.79 -12.31
CA LEU A 123 3.49 -3.51 -11.65
C LEU A 123 4.99 -3.35 -11.40
N VAL A 124 5.62 -4.34 -10.76
CA VAL A 124 7.06 -4.32 -10.43
C VAL A 124 7.91 -4.20 -11.69
N LYS A 125 7.61 -4.97 -12.73
CA LYS A 125 8.38 -4.94 -13.97
C LYS A 125 8.17 -3.65 -14.78
N ASN A 126 6.95 -3.13 -14.83
CA ASN A 126 6.58 -2.16 -15.85
C ASN A 126 6.12 -0.79 -15.32
N LYS A 127 5.65 -0.69 -14.06
CA LYS A 127 4.97 0.51 -13.57
C LYS A 127 5.65 1.18 -12.38
N LEU A 128 6.25 0.40 -11.49
CA LEU A 128 6.87 0.92 -10.29
C LEU A 128 8.31 1.37 -10.57
N ASP A 129 8.73 2.44 -9.91
CA ASP A 129 10.12 2.88 -9.86
C ASP A 129 10.83 2.30 -8.64
N ILE A 130 10.08 2.14 -7.53
CA ILE A 130 10.59 1.60 -6.27
C ILE A 130 9.61 0.55 -5.75
N THR A 131 10.12 -0.62 -5.42
CA THR A 131 9.34 -1.69 -4.77
C THR A 131 9.92 -1.99 -3.40
N PHE A 132 9.06 -2.00 -2.38
CA PHE A 132 9.38 -2.46 -1.03
C PHE A 132 8.75 -3.83 -0.81
N ALA A 133 9.55 -4.75 -0.29
CA ALA A 133 9.12 -6.12 0.01
C ALA A 133 9.93 -6.70 1.16
N ASN A 134 9.40 -7.69 1.86
CA ASN A 134 10.21 -8.58 2.65
C ASN A 134 10.72 -9.76 1.80
N GLU A 135 11.63 -10.58 2.38
CA GLU A 135 12.22 -11.73 1.67
C GLU A 135 11.13 -12.71 1.19
N GLN A 136 10.12 -12.99 2.00
CA GLN A 136 9.04 -13.93 1.65
C GLN A 136 8.14 -13.39 0.53
N GLU A 137 7.78 -12.14 0.60
CA GLU A 137 6.95 -11.48 -0.42
C GLU A 137 7.60 -11.50 -1.80
N ILE A 138 8.89 -11.11 -1.88
CA ILE A 138 9.57 -11.07 -3.18
C ILE A 138 9.86 -12.48 -3.72
N MET A 139 10.22 -13.43 -2.85
CA MET A 139 10.41 -14.81 -3.25
C MET A 139 9.10 -15.42 -3.78
N SER A 140 7.97 -15.18 -3.09
CA SER A 140 6.67 -15.61 -3.59
C SER A 140 6.32 -14.95 -4.93
N LEU A 141 6.57 -13.65 -5.09
CA LEU A 141 6.23 -12.92 -6.31
C LEU A 141 6.87 -13.52 -7.57
N ILE A 142 8.14 -13.95 -7.47
CA ILE A 142 8.92 -14.44 -8.61
C ILE A 142 9.13 -15.94 -8.61
N ASP A 143 8.47 -16.69 -7.72
CA ASP A 143 8.66 -18.15 -7.54
C ASP A 143 10.12 -18.54 -7.27
N ALA A 144 10.87 -17.67 -6.55
CA ALA A 144 12.27 -17.91 -6.24
C ALA A 144 12.44 -19.06 -5.23
N LYS A 145 13.43 -19.91 -5.48
CA LYS A 145 13.80 -21.01 -4.59
C LYS A 145 14.77 -20.57 -3.49
N ASP A 146 15.56 -19.56 -3.79
CA ASP A 146 16.53 -18.98 -2.86
C ASP A 146 16.72 -17.48 -3.14
N PHE A 147 17.44 -16.80 -2.23
CA PHE A 147 17.65 -15.36 -2.33
C PHE A 147 18.61 -14.96 -3.48
N ASN A 148 19.41 -15.88 -4.02
CA ASN A 148 20.26 -15.57 -5.17
C ASN A 148 19.42 -15.34 -6.43
N GLU A 149 18.30 -16.04 -6.56
CA GLU A 149 17.35 -15.79 -7.67
C GLU A 149 16.73 -14.39 -7.55
N VAL A 150 16.47 -13.91 -6.33
CA VAL A 150 16.00 -12.54 -6.10
C VAL A 150 17.06 -11.50 -6.48
N ILE A 151 18.34 -11.76 -6.14
CA ILE A 151 19.45 -10.90 -6.56
C ILE A 151 19.55 -10.85 -8.08
N ASN A 152 19.43 -11.97 -8.76
CA ASN A 152 19.49 -12.02 -10.22
C ASN A 152 18.31 -11.25 -10.85
N PHE A 153 17.11 -11.47 -10.36
CA PHE A 153 15.92 -10.71 -10.76
C PHE A 153 16.13 -9.20 -10.59
N SER A 154 16.68 -8.76 -9.45
CA SER A 154 16.92 -7.34 -9.19
C SER A 154 17.88 -6.69 -10.18
N LYS A 155 18.93 -7.43 -10.62
CA LYS A 155 19.88 -6.96 -11.65
C LYS A 155 19.22 -6.75 -13.00
N GLU A 156 18.29 -7.63 -13.37
CA GLU A 156 17.55 -7.54 -14.62
C GLU A 156 16.49 -6.44 -14.60
N LEU A 157 15.90 -6.20 -13.41
CA LEU A 157 14.79 -5.27 -13.24
C LEU A 157 15.17 -3.81 -13.55
N LYS A 158 16.43 -3.41 -13.32
CA LYS A 158 16.95 -2.04 -13.53
C LYS A 158 16.12 -0.95 -12.81
N LYS A 159 15.52 -1.28 -11.68
CA LYS A 159 14.69 -0.44 -10.81
C LYS A 159 15.09 -0.66 -9.36
N LEU A 160 14.70 0.23 -8.47
CA LEU A 160 15.02 0.09 -7.06
C LEU A 160 14.11 -0.95 -6.40
N LEU A 161 14.72 -1.99 -5.87
CA LEU A 161 14.07 -3.00 -5.06
C LEU A 161 14.66 -2.96 -3.65
N VAL A 162 13.85 -2.63 -2.67
CA VAL A 162 14.22 -2.55 -1.24
C VAL A 162 13.64 -3.77 -0.55
N ILE A 163 14.52 -4.64 -0.02
CA ILE A 163 14.10 -5.90 0.60
C ILE A 163 14.54 -5.93 2.04
N THR A 164 13.57 -6.12 2.95
CA THR A 164 13.86 -6.38 4.36
C THR A 164 13.96 -7.89 4.61
N ARG A 165 14.95 -8.29 5.43
CA ARG A 165 15.27 -9.70 5.66
C ARG A 165 15.30 -10.06 7.15
N GLY A 166 14.49 -9.35 7.96
CA GLY A 166 14.50 -9.52 9.41
C GLY A 166 15.89 -9.30 10.00
N GLU A 167 16.39 -10.27 10.74
CA GLU A 167 17.72 -10.19 11.39
C GLU A 167 18.91 -10.14 10.40
N LYS A 168 18.67 -10.46 9.14
CA LYS A 168 19.72 -10.47 8.10
C LYS A 168 19.88 -9.11 7.40
N GLY A 169 19.11 -8.10 7.77
CA GLY A 169 19.18 -6.75 7.22
C GLY A 169 18.08 -6.38 6.24
#